data_7df64e5031566a0d4a9dd08528160468
#
_entry.id   7df64e5031566a0d4a9dd08528160468
#
_cell.length_a   1.000
_cell.length_b   1.000
_cell.length_c   1.000
_cell.angle_alpha   90.00
_cell.angle_beta   90.00
_cell.angle_gamma   90.00
#
_symmetry.space_group_name_H-M   'P 1'
#
loop_
_entity.id
_entity.type
_entity.pdbx_description
1 polymer ?
#
loop_
_entity_poly.entity_id
_entity_poly.type
_entity_poly.pdbx_seq_one_letter_code
_entity_poly.pdbx_strand_id
1 'polypeptide(L)'
;RVRSGRSRRPFSRGRYSTDASIYQIEPLGVVVPEDADDVEAIIAVARDEGVPFLPRGGGTSQCGQTVGEALVVDLSKHLNKILDFDASGRQALVEPGLVLDHLNAYLKPHGLWFPVDVSTSSRATLGGMAGNNSCGSRSIVYGTMRDNVRAIDAVTMDGRAMRFGEVSDNEPAAKLDPVQQDMVAKLLDIGRREGDHIRKSFPDLMRRVGGYNIDSLMPGGAPKGPWAEATLYRQQTHPNLAHLLIGSEGTLAFSTKLHLDLQPLPKHKVLGVCHFPTFYKCMDAAQHLVTLGPAAVELVDRT
;
A
#
# COMPACT_ATOMS: atom_id res chain seq x y z
N ARG A 1 -23.91 14.26 -13.31
CA ARG A 1 -24.72 13.09 -12.86
C ARG A 1 -23.74 11.93 -12.74
N VAL A 2 -23.42 11.56 -11.51
CA VAL A 2 -22.63 10.34 -11.25
C VAL A 2 -23.43 9.15 -11.74
N ARG A 3 -22.93 8.42 -12.72
CA ARG A 3 -23.55 7.20 -13.27
C ARG A 3 -23.43 5.99 -12.33
N SER A 4 -22.78 6.16 -11.19
CA SER A 4 -22.53 5.10 -10.21
C SER A 4 -23.82 4.50 -9.65
N GLY A 5 -23.83 3.19 -9.49
CA GLY A 5 -24.90 2.45 -8.84
C GLY A 5 -25.05 2.84 -7.37
N ARG A 6 -25.87 3.86 -7.08
CA ARG A 6 -26.21 4.25 -5.70
C ARG A 6 -27.09 3.20 -5.07
N SER A 7 -26.68 2.59 -3.99
CA SER A 7 -27.57 1.76 -3.20
C SER A 7 -27.70 2.27 -1.77
N ARG A 8 -28.85 2.90 -1.49
CA ARG A 8 -29.34 3.19 -0.13
C ARG A 8 -30.16 2.02 0.44
N ARG A 9 -30.20 0.88 -0.26
CA ARG A 9 -31.02 -0.27 0.18
C ARG A 9 -30.39 -0.86 1.45
N PRO A 10 -31.18 -1.23 2.47
CA PRO A 10 -30.66 -1.83 3.72
C PRO A 10 -29.72 -3.01 3.47
N PHE A 11 -30.03 -3.84 2.47
CA PHE A 11 -29.20 -4.98 2.07
C PHE A 11 -27.77 -4.58 1.63
N SER A 12 -27.64 -3.48 0.85
CA SER A 12 -26.31 -3.03 0.42
C SER A 12 -25.50 -2.48 1.59
N ARG A 13 -26.10 -1.71 2.49
CA ARG A 13 -25.46 -1.21 3.70
C ARG A 13 -24.99 -2.36 4.60
N GLY A 14 -25.85 -3.38 4.80
CA GLY A 14 -25.49 -4.56 5.59
C GLY A 14 -24.29 -5.34 5.03
N ARG A 15 -24.16 -5.46 3.70
CA ARG A 15 -23.00 -6.12 3.06
C ARG A 15 -21.66 -5.41 3.31
N TYR A 16 -21.67 -4.11 3.52
CA TYR A 16 -20.47 -3.29 3.74
C TYR A 16 -20.30 -2.88 5.21
N SER A 17 -21.14 -3.39 6.11
CA SER A 17 -21.04 -3.13 7.54
C SER A 17 -19.97 -3.97 8.24
N THR A 18 -19.43 -4.98 7.57
CA THR A 18 -18.40 -5.91 8.09
C THR A 18 -17.21 -6.00 7.14
N ASP A 19 -16.07 -6.39 7.68
CA ASP A 19 -14.87 -6.81 6.96
C ASP A 19 -14.35 -8.12 7.58
N ALA A 20 -13.05 -8.42 7.49
CA ALA A 20 -12.46 -9.59 8.13
C ALA A 20 -12.19 -9.40 9.64
N SER A 21 -12.51 -8.23 10.20
CA SER A 21 -12.39 -7.95 11.63
C SER A 21 -13.61 -8.42 12.43
N ILE A 22 -13.55 -8.22 13.73
CA ILE A 22 -14.68 -8.47 14.65
C ILE A 22 -15.68 -7.30 14.69
N TYR A 23 -15.40 -6.19 13.99
CA TYR A 23 -16.23 -5.01 14.05
C TYR A 23 -17.39 -5.06 13.05
N GLN A 24 -18.50 -4.45 13.43
CA GLN A 24 -19.65 -4.24 12.56
C GLN A 24 -20.15 -2.81 12.73
N ILE A 25 -20.02 -2.00 11.67
CA ILE A 25 -20.45 -0.60 11.65
C ILE A 25 -21.21 -0.37 10.36
N GLU A 26 -22.47 0.04 10.45
CA GLU A 26 -23.32 0.26 9.29
C GLU A 26 -22.93 1.56 8.58
N PRO A 27 -22.60 1.54 7.28
CA PRO A 27 -22.21 2.73 6.56
C PRO A 27 -23.39 3.66 6.27
N LEU A 28 -23.13 4.95 6.08
CA LEU A 28 -24.15 5.93 5.63
C LEU A 28 -24.70 5.58 4.24
N GLY A 29 -23.85 5.04 3.38
CA GLY A 29 -24.18 4.62 2.04
C GLY A 29 -23.01 3.89 1.39
N VAL A 30 -23.25 3.34 0.20
CA VAL A 30 -22.24 2.67 -0.62
C VAL A 30 -22.32 3.22 -2.03
N VAL A 31 -21.17 3.57 -2.59
CA VAL A 31 -20.99 3.94 -3.99
C VAL A 31 -19.94 3.07 -4.63
N VAL A 32 -20.13 2.77 -5.90
CA VAL A 32 -19.24 1.95 -6.71
C VAL A 32 -18.87 2.78 -7.93
N PRO A 33 -17.70 3.45 -7.96
CA PRO A 33 -17.27 4.24 -9.10
C PRO A 33 -16.95 3.33 -10.30
N GLU A 34 -17.27 3.79 -11.50
CA GLU A 34 -16.96 3.09 -12.75
C GLU A 34 -15.57 3.49 -13.29
N ASP A 35 -15.14 4.70 -12.99
CA ASP A 35 -13.86 5.27 -13.44
C ASP A 35 -13.30 6.32 -12.46
N ALA A 36 -12.19 6.95 -12.82
CA ALA A 36 -11.54 7.99 -12.02
C ALA A 36 -12.36 9.27 -11.92
N ASP A 37 -13.13 9.63 -12.93
CA ASP A 37 -13.97 10.83 -12.95
C ASP A 37 -15.10 10.69 -11.93
N ASP A 38 -15.66 9.50 -11.80
CA ASP A 38 -16.63 9.18 -10.76
C ASP A 38 -16.03 9.34 -9.34
N VAL A 39 -14.76 8.94 -9.16
CA VAL A 39 -14.06 9.13 -7.87
C VAL A 39 -13.94 10.62 -7.53
N GLU A 40 -13.53 11.45 -8.46
CA GLU A 40 -13.41 12.90 -8.26
C GLU A 40 -14.78 13.51 -7.92
N ALA A 41 -15.84 13.13 -8.63
CA ALA A 41 -17.19 13.57 -8.35
C ALA A 41 -17.70 13.13 -6.97
N ILE A 42 -17.36 11.91 -6.52
CA ILE A 42 -17.71 11.41 -5.19
C ILE A 42 -17.00 12.23 -4.11
N ILE A 43 -15.71 12.52 -4.27
CA ILE A 43 -14.94 13.34 -3.34
C ILE A 43 -15.53 14.76 -3.25
N ALA A 44 -15.84 15.38 -4.39
CA ALA A 44 -16.45 16.71 -4.42
C ALA A 44 -17.79 16.75 -3.67
N VAL A 45 -18.68 15.81 -3.92
CA VAL A 45 -19.97 15.72 -3.22
C VAL A 45 -19.78 15.45 -1.72
N ALA A 46 -18.89 14.53 -1.35
CA ALA A 46 -18.63 14.20 0.05
C ALA A 46 -18.09 15.43 0.82
N ARG A 47 -17.17 16.17 0.21
CA ARG A 47 -16.62 17.42 0.76
C ARG A 47 -17.70 18.49 0.93
N ASP A 48 -18.48 18.76 -0.12
CA ASP A 48 -19.47 19.84 -0.14
C ASP A 48 -20.63 19.58 0.84
N GLU A 49 -20.98 18.30 1.05
CA GLU A 49 -22.01 17.86 2.00
C GLU A 49 -21.45 17.55 3.40
N GLY A 50 -20.15 17.66 3.63
CA GLY A 50 -19.51 17.34 4.90
C GLY A 50 -19.65 15.87 5.31
N VAL A 51 -19.75 14.95 4.36
CA VAL A 51 -19.94 13.52 4.61
C VAL A 51 -18.57 12.80 4.58
N PRO A 52 -18.19 12.09 5.65
CA PRO A 52 -16.97 11.28 5.61
C PRO A 52 -17.11 10.15 4.57
N PHE A 53 -16.02 9.85 3.85
CA PHE A 53 -15.98 8.71 2.94
C PHE A 53 -14.85 7.75 3.28
N LEU A 54 -15.05 6.49 2.93
CA LEU A 54 -14.16 5.39 3.27
C LEU A 54 -13.83 4.59 2.01
N PRO A 55 -12.59 4.66 1.49
CA PRO A 55 -12.14 3.79 0.40
C PRO A 55 -12.17 2.33 0.83
N ARG A 56 -12.68 1.44 -0.03
CA ARG A 56 -12.75 0.02 0.26
C ARG A 56 -12.27 -0.81 -0.93
N GLY A 57 -11.37 -1.74 -0.66
CA GLY A 57 -10.94 -2.79 -1.57
C GLY A 57 -11.57 -4.13 -1.22
N GLY A 58 -10.77 -5.15 -0.95
CA GLY A 58 -11.22 -6.51 -0.66
C GLY A 58 -11.85 -6.72 0.73
N GLY A 59 -11.76 -5.76 1.63
CA GLY A 59 -12.28 -5.90 3.01
C GLY A 59 -11.56 -6.98 3.82
N THR A 60 -10.28 -7.20 3.57
CA THR A 60 -9.46 -8.24 4.21
C THR A 60 -8.75 -7.78 5.49
N SER A 61 -8.92 -6.53 5.90
CA SER A 61 -8.38 -5.97 7.14
C SER A 61 -8.99 -6.63 8.36
N GLN A 62 -8.14 -6.90 9.36
CA GLN A 62 -8.56 -7.54 10.63
C GLN A 62 -8.68 -6.53 11.78
N CYS A 63 -8.42 -5.25 11.56
CA CYS A 63 -8.45 -4.19 12.57
C CYS A 63 -9.59 -3.18 12.36
N GLY A 64 -10.53 -3.45 11.44
CA GLY A 64 -11.73 -2.64 11.23
C GLY A 64 -11.53 -1.38 10.40
N GLN A 65 -10.41 -1.22 9.69
CA GLN A 65 -10.12 -0.01 8.89
C GLN A 65 -11.11 0.20 7.74
N THR A 66 -11.81 -0.84 7.31
CA THR A 66 -12.70 -0.79 6.13
C THR A 66 -14.20 -0.76 6.49
N VAL A 67 -14.53 -0.53 7.75
CA VAL A 67 -15.91 -0.32 8.22
C VAL A 67 -16.02 1.01 8.97
N GLY A 68 -17.14 1.72 8.82
CA GLY A 68 -17.32 3.03 9.45
C GLY A 68 -18.65 3.70 9.06
N GLU A 69 -19.09 4.66 9.89
CA GLU A 69 -20.22 5.56 9.59
C GLU A 69 -19.83 6.59 8.52
N ALA A 70 -19.60 6.10 7.31
CA ALA A 70 -19.11 6.88 6.18
C ALA A 70 -19.80 6.45 4.88
N LEU A 71 -19.60 7.21 3.81
CA LEU A 71 -19.87 6.79 2.46
C LEU A 71 -18.77 5.81 2.02
N VAL A 72 -19.06 4.52 1.98
CA VAL A 72 -18.12 3.51 1.51
C VAL A 72 -17.98 3.60 0.00
N VAL A 73 -16.74 3.70 -0.50
CA VAL A 73 -16.40 3.78 -1.91
C VAL A 73 -15.68 2.49 -2.31
N ASP A 74 -16.43 1.56 -2.95
CA ASP A 74 -15.88 0.26 -3.36
C ASP A 74 -15.19 0.35 -4.71
N LEU A 75 -13.86 0.22 -4.71
CA LEU A 75 -13.00 0.27 -5.90
C LEU A 75 -12.86 -1.07 -6.60
N SER A 76 -13.23 -2.17 -5.94
CA SER A 76 -12.93 -3.54 -6.40
C SER A 76 -13.72 -3.96 -7.65
N LYS A 77 -14.80 -3.26 -8.00
CA LYS A 77 -15.72 -3.69 -9.06
C LYS A 77 -15.28 -3.27 -10.46
N HIS A 78 -14.81 -2.04 -10.62
CA HIS A 78 -14.56 -1.46 -11.95
C HIS A 78 -13.14 -0.89 -12.08
N LEU A 79 -12.53 -0.42 -10.98
CA LEU A 79 -11.17 0.14 -10.97
C LEU A 79 -10.13 -0.96 -10.68
N ASN A 80 -10.07 -1.98 -11.54
CA ASN A 80 -9.30 -3.20 -11.32
C ASN A 80 -8.46 -3.63 -12.54
N LYS A 81 -8.05 -2.67 -13.38
CA LYS A 81 -7.29 -2.92 -14.62
C LYS A 81 -5.79 -2.77 -14.40
N ILE A 82 -5.04 -3.46 -15.25
CA ILE A 82 -3.64 -3.15 -15.54
C ILE A 82 -3.68 -2.12 -16.68
N LEU A 83 -3.18 -0.92 -16.40
CA LEU A 83 -3.26 0.22 -17.33
C LEU A 83 -2.04 0.28 -18.25
N ASP A 84 -0.87 -0.11 -17.74
CA ASP A 84 0.37 -0.15 -18.49
C ASP A 84 1.31 -1.21 -17.90
N PHE A 85 2.19 -1.77 -18.71
CA PHE A 85 3.14 -2.80 -18.32
C PHE A 85 4.43 -2.72 -19.15
N ASP A 86 5.55 -2.50 -18.47
CA ASP A 86 6.89 -2.57 -19.05
C ASP A 86 7.66 -3.76 -18.48
N ALA A 87 7.75 -4.83 -19.29
CA ALA A 87 8.47 -6.04 -18.91
C ALA A 87 9.98 -5.80 -18.78
N SER A 88 10.56 -4.92 -19.60
CA SER A 88 11.99 -4.62 -19.60
C SER A 88 12.39 -3.76 -18.40
N GLY A 89 11.61 -2.74 -18.08
CA GLY A 89 11.76 -1.89 -16.92
C GLY A 89 11.25 -2.55 -15.63
N ARG A 90 10.57 -3.71 -15.75
CA ARG A 90 9.94 -4.40 -14.61
C ARG A 90 8.99 -3.50 -13.84
N GLN A 91 8.08 -2.85 -14.55
CA GLN A 91 7.12 -1.90 -13.99
C GLN A 91 5.70 -2.21 -14.45
N ALA A 92 4.75 -1.88 -13.61
CA ALA A 92 3.33 -1.90 -13.97
C ALA A 92 2.61 -0.68 -13.41
N LEU A 93 1.65 -0.15 -14.18
CA LEU A 93 0.69 0.85 -13.75
C LEU A 93 -0.67 0.18 -13.61
N VAL A 94 -1.25 0.26 -12.42
CA VAL A 94 -2.48 -0.47 -12.10
C VAL A 94 -3.51 0.40 -11.39
N GLU A 95 -4.76 0.00 -11.50
CA GLU A 95 -5.86 0.57 -10.72
C GLU A 95 -5.91 -0.05 -9.30
N PRO A 96 -6.41 0.71 -8.29
CA PRO A 96 -6.33 0.32 -6.88
C PRO A 96 -7.18 -0.91 -6.50
N GLY A 97 -8.24 -1.19 -7.25
CA GLY A 97 -9.13 -2.34 -7.03
C GLY A 97 -8.63 -3.66 -7.62
N LEU A 98 -7.47 -3.66 -8.31
CA LEU A 98 -6.90 -4.89 -8.87
C LEU A 98 -6.44 -5.83 -7.75
N VAL A 99 -6.87 -7.09 -7.84
CA VAL A 99 -6.51 -8.15 -6.87
C VAL A 99 -5.09 -8.65 -7.14
N LEU A 100 -4.33 -8.89 -6.08
CA LEU A 100 -2.92 -9.32 -6.18
C LEU A 100 -2.73 -10.59 -7.02
N ASP A 101 -3.55 -11.62 -6.81
CA ASP A 101 -3.44 -12.86 -7.61
C ASP A 101 -3.76 -12.64 -9.08
N HIS A 102 -4.67 -11.72 -9.42
CA HIS A 102 -4.95 -11.37 -10.81
C HIS A 102 -3.75 -10.69 -11.48
N LEU A 103 -3.10 -9.75 -10.77
CA LEU A 103 -1.86 -9.15 -11.26
C LEU A 103 -0.78 -10.22 -11.47
N ASN A 104 -0.53 -11.08 -10.48
CA ASN A 104 0.50 -12.09 -10.56
C ASN A 104 0.22 -13.17 -11.62
N ALA A 105 -1.06 -13.49 -11.87
CA ALA A 105 -1.44 -14.37 -12.99
C ALA A 105 -1.11 -13.74 -14.34
N TYR A 106 -1.35 -12.42 -14.51
CA TYR A 106 -0.98 -11.68 -15.72
C TYR A 106 0.54 -11.61 -15.92
N LEU A 107 1.31 -11.36 -14.85
CA LEU A 107 2.77 -11.17 -14.91
C LEU A 107 3.55 -12.49 -15.13
N LYS A 108 2.98 -13.61 -14.67
CA LYS A 108 3.65 -14.92 -14.70
C LYS A 108 4.18 -15.35 -16.08
N PRO A 109 3.45 -15.22 -17.21
CA PRO A 109 3.97 -15.55 -18.54
C PRO A 109 5.18 -14.71 -18.95
N HIS A 110 5.36 -13.53 -18.35
CA HIS A 110 6.49 -12.63 -18.57
C HIS A 110 7.68 -12.91 -17.64
N GLY A 111 7.61 -13.96 -16.81
CA GLY A 111 8.66 -14.31 -15.85
C GLY A 111 8.78 -13.31 -14.70
N LEU A 112 7.73 -12.53 -14.42
CA LEU A 112 7.68 -11.48 -13.41
C LEU A 112 6.56 -11.75 -12.40
N TRP A 113 6.65 -11.07 -11.26
CA TRP A 113 5.62 -11.04 -10.23
C TRP A 113 5.73 -9.78 -9.36
N PHE A 114 4.65 -9.44 -8.68
CA PHE A 114 4.66 -8.43 -7.62
C PHE A 114 4.92 -9.13 -6.28
N PRO A 115 6.00 -8.79 -5.55
CA PRO A 115 6.57 -9.69 -4.54
C PRO A 115 6.00 -9.54 -3.13
N VAL A 116 5.01 -8.66 -2.91
CA VAL A 116 4.38 -8.49 -1.60
C VAL A 116 3.34 -9.60 -1.39
N ASP A 117 3.71 -10.65 -0.67
CA ASP A 117 2.98 -11.90 -0.52
C ASP A 117 2.07 -11.92 0.72
N VAL A 118 0.91 -11.33 0.61
CA VAL A 118 -0.10 -11.39 1.69
C VAL A 118 -0.87 -12.71 1.66
N SER A 119 -1.29 -13.22 2.84
CA SER A 119 -2.08 -14.45 2.96
C SER A 119 -3.45 -14.37 2.28
N THR A 120 -3.98 -13.17 2.12
CA THR A 120 -5.27 -12.88 1.47
C THR A 120 -5.15 -12.50 0.01
N SER A 121 -4.07 -12.90 -0.68
CA SER A 121 -3.72 -12.51 -2.05
C SER A 121 -4.83 -12.69 -3.08
N SER A 122 -5.71 -13.69 -2.87
CA SER A 122 -6.87 -13.96 -3.72
C SER A 122 -8.01 -12.93 -3.58
N ARG A 123 -7.92 -12.02 -2.61
CA ARG A 123 -8.95 -11.00 -2.31
C ARG A 123 -8.35 -9.61 -2.11
N ALA A 124 -7.14 -9.51 -1.55
CA ALA A 124 -6.50 -8.24 -1.27
C ALA A 124 -6.29 -7.45 -2.56
N THR A 125 -6.75 -6.20 -2.56
CA THR A 125 -6.57 -5.27 -3.68
C THR A 125 -5.33 -4.42 -3.47
N LEU A 126 -4.66 -4.04 -4.56
CA LEU A 126 -3.39 -3.30 -4.49
C LEU A 126 -3.52 -1.94 -3.79
N GLY A 127 -4.62 -1.23 -3.97
CA GLY A 127 -4.90 0.02 -3.26
C GLY A 127 -5.08 -0.20 -1.75
N GLY A 128 -5.79 -1.26 -1.35
CA GLY A 128 -5.91 -1.64 0.07
C GLY A 128 -4.58 -2.07 0.66
N MET A 129 -3.77 -2.85 -0.09
CA MET A 129 -2.43 -3.24 0.32
C MET A 129 -1.51 -2.02 0.51
N ALA A 130 -1.60 -1.01 -0.37
CA ALA A 130 -0.85 0.24 -0.24
C ALA A 130 -1.31 1.03 0.99
N GLY A 131 -2.62 1.24 1.17
CA GLY A 131 -3.16 1.92 2.35
C GLY A 131 -2.72 1.28 3.66
N ASN A 132 -2.62 -0.03 3.71
CA ASN A 132 -2.18 -0.79 4.89
C ASN A 132 -0.65 -0.90 5.02
N ASN A 133 0.13 -0.57 4.02
CA ASN A 133 1.56 -0.92 3.89
C ASN A 133 1.79 -2.42 4.09
N SER A 134 1.03 -3.23 3.39
CA SER A 134 1.02 -4.68 3.55
C SER A 134 2.41 -5.30 3.37
N CYS A 135 2.64 -6.38 4.09
CA CYS A 135 3.86 -7.18 4.04
C CYS A 135 3.50 -8.66 4.11
N GLY A 136 4.47 -9.53 3.84
CA GLY A 136 4.31 -10.97 3.93
C GLY A 136 5.58 -11.65 4.43
N SER A 137 5.61 -12.98 4.41
CA SER A 137 6.75 -13.77 4.88
C SER A 137 8.04 -13.49 4.11
N ARG A 138 7.92 -13.14 2.82
CA ARG A 138 9.05 -12.82 1.94
C ARG A 138 9.53 -11.38 2.04
N SER A 139 8.95 -10.57 2.91
CA SER A 139 9.38 -9.18 3.11
C SER A 139 10.81 -9.06 3.64
N ILE A 140 11.40 -10.13 4.17
CA ILE A 140 12.84 -10.19 4.50
C ILE A 140 13.68 -9.81 3.29
N VAL A 141 13.34 -10.29 2.09
CA VAL A 141 14.09 -10.05 0.85
C VAL A 141 13.44 -9.00 -0.01
N TYR A 142 12.11 -9.00 -0.10
CA TYR A 142 11.37 -8.18 -1.06
C TYR A 142 10.76 -6.91 -0.48
N GLY A 143 10.86 -6.68 0.83
CA GLY A 143 10.28 -5.51 1.48
C GLY A 143 8.75 -5.55 1.61
N THR A 144 8.18 -4.38 1.82
CA THR A 144 6.74 -4.16 2.00
C THR A 144 6.14 -3.44 0.77
N MET A 145 4.88 -3.02 0.84
CA MET A 145 4.29 -2.18 -0.21
C MET A 145 5.09 -0.90 -0.43
N ARG A 146 5.58 -0.25 0.64
CA ARG A 146 6.40 0.95 0.55
C ARG A 146 7.62 0.77 -0.37
N ASP A 147 8.26 -0.38 -0.27
CA ASP A 147 9.51 -0.65 -0.98
C ASP A 147 9.28 -1.04 -2.46
N ASN A 148 8.04 -1.39 -2.82
CA ASN A 148 7.67 -1.88 -4.16
C ASN A 148 6.70 -0.95 -4.92
N VAL A 149 6.33 0.20 -4.33
CA VAL A 149 5.51 1.22 -4.99
C VAL A 149 6.35 2.46 -5.24
N ARG A 150 6.51 2.82 -6.50
CA ARG A 150 7.32 3.98 -6.94
C ARG A 150 6.60 5.30 -6.78
N ALA A 151 5.32 5.30 -7.17
CA ALA A 151 4.46 6.48 -7.14
C ALA A 151 3.00 6.07 -7.02
N ILE A 152 2.18 7.01 -6.58
CA ILE A 152 0.72 6.89 -6.50
C ILE A 152 0.11 8.14 -7.14
N ASP A 153 -0.75 7.95 -8.14
CA ASP A 153 -1.64 9.02 -8.59
C ASP A 153 -2.84 9.04 -7.63
N ALA A 154 -3.13 10.20 -7.04
CA ALA A 154 -4.17 10.33 -6.02
C ALA A 154 -4.88 11.68 -6.10
N VAL A 155 -6.08 11.72 -5.52
CA VAL A 155 -6.88 12.94 -5.35
C VAL A 155 -6.88 13.32 -3.88
N THR A 156 -6.47 14.54 -3.59
CA THR A 156 -6.51 15.12 -2.22
C THR A 156 -7.93 15.54 -1.84
N MET A 157 -8.17 15.79 -0.55
CA MET A 157 -9.50 16.15 -0.04
C MET A 157 -10.05 17.46 -0.60
N ASP A 158 -9.18 18.36 -1.08
CA ASP A 158 -9.58 19.60 -1.77
C ASP A 158 -9.92 19.36 -3.26
N GLY A 159 -9.86 18.11 -3.75
CA GLY A 159 -10.21 17.70 -5.10
C GLY A 159 -9.07 17.83 -6.11
N ARG A 160 -7.82 18.05 -5.68
CA ARG A 160 -6.67 18.16 -6.59
C ARG A 160 -6.08 16.80 -6.89
N ALA A 161 -6.00 16.46 -8.17
CA ALA A 161 -5.27 15.29 -8.61
C ALA A 161 -3.77 15.59 -8.69
N MET A 162 -2.93 14.72 -8.14
CA MET A 162 -1.49 14.82 -8.32
C MET A 162 -0.82 13.44 -8.23
N ARG A 163 0.41 13.38 -8.76
CA ARG A 163 1.28 12.22 -8.58
C ARG A 163 2.16 12.43 -7.35
N PHE A 164 2.03 11.52 -6.40
CA PHE A 164 2.93 11.36 -5.26
C PHE A 164 4.03 10.37 -5.66
N GLY A 165 5.27 10.79 -5.60
CA GLY A 165 6.42 9.98 -6.01
C GLY A 165 7.71 10.52 -5.42
N GLU A 166 8.83 10.05 -5.95
CA GLU A 166 10.16 10.51 -5.58
C GLU A 166 10.34 11.98 -5.99
N VAL A 167 10.87 12.79 -5.06
CA VAL A 167 11.17 14.20 -5.29
C VAL A 167 12.67 14.34 -5.45
N SER A 168 13.13 14.59 -6.67
CA SER A 168 14.52 14.88 -6.98
C SER A 168 14.69 16.34 -7.38
N ASP A 169 15.90 16.87 -7.17
CA ASP A 169 16.25 18.24 -7.61
C ASP A 169 16.16 18.43 -9.13
N ASN A 170 16.11 17.32 -9.89
CA ASN A 170 16.08 17.29 -11.34
C ASN A 170 14.67 17.19 -11.94
N GLU A 171 13.65 16.83 -11.17
CA GLU A 171 12.26 16.89 -11.59
C GLU A 171 11.58 18.09 -10.91
N PRO A 172 11.47 19.20 -11.62
CA PRO A 172 10.93 20.40 -11.00
C PRO A 172 9.45 20.16 -10.64
N ALA A 173 9.07 20.69 -9.49
CA ALA A 173 7.70 21.01 -9.13
C ALA A 173 6.96 21.85 -10.19
N ALA A 174 7.58 22.11 -11.33
CA ALA A 174 7.11 22.94 -12.44
C ALA A 174 5.81 22.47 -13.10
N LYS A 175 5.40 21.22 -12.87
CA LYS A 175 4.10 20.69 -13.33
C LYS A 175 3.00 20.77 -12.27
N LEU A 176 3.34 21.19 -11.04
CA LEU A 176 2.42 21.30 -9.93
C LEU A 176 1.86 22.74 -9.87
N ASP A 177 0.61 22.87 -9.47
CA ASP A 177 0.05 24.19 -9.18
C ASP A 177 0.68 24.81 -7.92
N PRO A 178 0.52 26.11 -7.65
CA PRO A 178 1.16 26.75 -6.50
C PRO A 178 0.79 26.15 -5.14
N VAL A 179 -0.43 25.61 -4.99
CA VAL A 179 -0.88 24.97 -3.73
C VAL A 179 -0.20 23.62 -3.54
N GLN A 180 -0.07 22.84 -4.61
CA GLN A 180 0.65 21.58 -4.61
C GLN A 180 2.14 21.80 -4.33
N GLN A 181 2.76 22.84 -4.94
CA GLN A 181 4.15 23.22 -4.69
C GLN A 181 4.38 23.57 -3.21
N ASP A 182 3.51 24.40 -2.62
CA ASP A 182 3.58 24.78 -1.20
C ASP A 182 3.43 23.56 -0.29
N MET A 183 2.49 22.65 -0.59
CA MET A 183 2.33 21.40 0.14
C MET A 183 3.59 20.55 0.09
N VAL A 184 4.16 20.34 -1.08
CA VAL A 184 5.41 19.57 -1.24
C VAL A 184 6.56 20.21 -0.45
N ALA A 185 6.72 21.54 -0.56
CA ALA A 185 7.75 22.26 0.17
C ALA A 185 7.61 22.09 1.71
N LYS A 186 6.39 22.17 2.24
CA LYS A 186 6.10 21.96 3.66
C LYS A 186 6.39 20.53 4.10
N LEU A 187 6.04 19.53 3.29
CA LEU A 187 6.33 18.13 3.59
C LEU A 187 7.83 17.87 3.63
N LEU A 188 8.58 18.37 2.66
CA LEU A 188 10.05 18.25 2.64
C LEU A 188 10.71 19.02 3.80
N ASP A 189 10.12 20.15 4.21
CA ASP A 189 10.60 20.89 5.39
C ASP A 189 10.41 20.08 6.68
N ILE A 190 9.32 19.36 6.83
CA ILE A 190 9.14 18.41 7.96
C ILE A 190 10.30 17.41 8.00
N GLY A 191 10.62 16.78 6.86
CA GLY A 191 11.70 15.79 6.78
C GLY A 191 13.07 16.38 7.14
N ARG A 192 13.33 17.64 6.77
CA ARG A 192 14.58 18.35 7.12
C ARG A 192 14.62 18.74 8.59
N ARG A 193 13.57 19.41 9.07
CA ARG A 193 13.50 19.97 10.42
C ARG A 193 13.44 18.90 11.50
N GLU A 194 12.66 17.85 11.27
CA GLU A 194 12.41 16.79 12.25
C GLU A 194 13.29 15.55 12.06
N GLY A 195 14.25 15.58 11.13
CA GLY A 195 15.03 14.41 10.73
C GLY A 195 15.74 13.71 11.88
N ASP A 196 16.34 14.45 12.83
CA ASP A 196 17.01 13.87 13.99
C ASP A 196 16.02 13.27 14.99
N HIS A 197 14.85 13.91 15.17
CA HIS A 197 13.79 13.37 16.00
C HIS A 197 13.19 12.10 15.39
N ILE A 198 12.98 12.08 14.10
CA ILE A 198 12.51 10.90 13.35
C ILE A 198 13.50 9.73 13.54
N ARG A 199 14.79 9.93 13.29
CA ARG A 199 15.81 8.88 13.48
C ARG A 199 15.83 8.31 14.89
N LYS A 200 15.64 9.16 15.89
CA LYS A 200 15.66 8.75 17.30
C LYS A 200 14.38 8.02 17.73
N SER A 201 13.23 8.39 17.16
CA SER A 201 11.91 7.90 17.60
C SER A 201 11.41 6.70 16.80
N PHE A 202 11.83 6.56 15.54
CA PHE A 202 11.42 5.43 14.71
C PHE A 202 12.23 4.18 15.09
N PRO A 203 11.55 3.04 15.33
CA PRO A 203 12.25 1.81 15.66
C PRO A 203 13.04 1.28 14.47
N ASP A 204 14.24 0.79 14.73
CA ASP A 204 15.08 0.12 13.74
C ASP A 204 14.62 -1.33 13.58
N LEU A 205 13.58 -1.53 12.77
CA LEU A 205 12.95 -2.82 12.50
C LEU A 205 12.91 -3.08 11.01
N MET A 206 13.16 -4.33 10.61
CA MET A 206 13.07 -4.79 9.23
C MET A 206 11.68 -4.55 8.63
N ARG A 207 10.61 -4.78 9.40
CA ARG A 207 9.21 -4.56 8.98
C ARG A 207 8.54 -3.59 9.94
N ARG A 208 8.36 -2.37 9.51
CA ARG A 208 7.60 -1.34 10.19
C ARG A 208 6.46 -0.92 9.26
N VAL A 209 5.25 -1.27 9.59
CA VAL A 209 4.06 -1.06 8.75
C VAL A 209 3.00 -0.15 9.38
N GLY A 210 3.09 0.14 10.67
CA GLY A 210 2.12 0.98 11.37
C GLY A 210 2.45 2.47 11.26
N GLY A 211 1.43 3.28 11.02
CA GLY A 211 1.50 4.74 10.99
C GLY A 211 2.08 5.33 9.70
N TYR A 212 2.20 6.65 9.68
CA TYR A 212 2.71 7.38 8.52
C TYR A 212 4.22 7.22 8.36
N ASN A 213 4.69 7.01 7.14
CA ASN A 213 6.10 6.87 6.80
C ASN A 213 6.77 8.25 6.61
N ILE A 214 6.74 9.11 7.63
CA ILE A 214 7.36 10.45 7.56
C ILE A 214 8.89 10.39 7.45
N ASP A 215 9.51 9.27 7.82
CA ASP A 215 10.92 8.99 7.62
C ASP A 215 11.32 9.03 6.13
N SER A 216 10.39 8.74 5.22
CA SER A 216 10.59 8.82 3.78
C SER A 216 10.69 10.26 3.23
N LEU A 217 10.40 11.28 4.05
CA LEU A 217 10.55 12.70 3.70
C LEU A 217 11.96 13.25 3.99
N MET A 218 12.79 12.49 4.71
CA MET A 218 14.13 12.94 5.06
C MET A 218 15.02 13.08 3.83
N PRO A 219 15.97 14.04 3.83
CA PRO A 219 17.02 14.09 2.81
C PRO A 219 17.74 12.75 2.72
N GLY A 220 17.85 12.20 1.49
CA GLY A 220 18.39 10.85 1.27
C GLY A 220 17.39 9.71 1.49
N GLY A 221 16.14 10.02 1.82
CA GLY A 221 15.07 9.06 2.03
C GLY A 221 15.10 8.39 3.41
N ALA A 222 14.28 7.36 3.58
CA ALA A 222 14.20 6.61 4.83
C ALA A 222 15.54 5.97 5.21
N PRO A 223 15.90 5.94 6.51
CA PRO A 223 17.11 5.29 6.98
C PRO A 223 17.15 3.81 6.58
N LYS A 224 18.33 3.35 6.19
CA LYS A 224 18.57 1.95 5.83
C LYS A 224 19.00 1.18 7.07
N GLY A 225 18.28 0.09 7.36
CA GLY A 225 18.69 -0.84 8.40
C GLY A 225 19.86 -1.73 7.96
N PRO A 226 20.48 -2.46 8.90
CA PRO A 226 21.64 -3.32 8.62
C PRO A 226 21.34 -4.47 7.64
N TRP A 227 20.07 -4.78 7.41
CA TRP A 227 19.59 -5.80 6.46
C TRP A 227 19.41 -5.30 5.02
N ALA A 228 19.60 -4.00 4.76
CA ALA A 228 19.33 -3.40 3.46
C ALA A 228 20.18 -3.98 2.32
N GLU A 229 21.37 -4.47 2.62
CA GLU A 229 22.28 -5.07 1.62
C GLU A 229 21.78 -6.43 1.08
N ALA A 230 20.97 -7.14 1.87
CA ALA A 230 20.43 -8.46 1.49
C ALA A 230 19.11 -8.38 0.72
N THR A 231 18.58 -7.18 0.47
CA THR A 231 17.26 -6.99 -0.12
C THR A 231 17.30 -6.87 -1.64
N LEU A 232 16.21 -7.28 -2.29
CA LEU A 232 16.05 -7.20 -3.75
C LEU A 232 15.19 -6.01 -4.19
N TYR A 233 14.60 -5.26 -3.26
CA TYR A 233 13.82 -4.07 -3.60
C TYR A 233 14.69 -2.83 -3.80
N ARG A 234 14.13 -1.83 -4.48
CA ARG A 234 14.82 -0.57 -4.77
C ARG A 234 15.07 0.23 -3.48
N GLN A 235 16.31 0.61 -3.25
CA GLN A 235 16.65 1.47 -2.12
C GLN A 235 16.27 2.93 -2.42
N GLN A 236 15.59 3.57 -1.49
CA GLN A 236 15.24 4.98 -1.57
C GLN A 236 16.50 5.85 -1.41
N THR A 237 16.70 6.80 -2.31
CA THR A 237 17.85 7.74 -2.29
C THR A 237 17.40 9.20 -2.19
N HIS A 238 16.13 9.47 -2.39
CA HIS A 238 15.51 10.79 -2.31
C HIS A 238 14.19 10.68 -1.53
N PRO A 239 13.65 11.79 -1.00
CA PRO A 239 12.31 11.81 -0.43
C PRO A 239 11.28 11.26 -1.41
N ASN A 240 10.36 10.42 -0.94
CA ASN A 240 9.29 9.87 -1.78
C ASN A 240 7.92 10.12 -1.13
N LEU A 241 7.12 10.97 -1.76
CA LEU A 241 5.80 11.36 -1.25
C LEU A 241 4.77 10.21 -1.32
N ALA A 242 4.95 9.23 -2.22
CA ALA A 242 4.06 8.06 -2.27
C ALA A 242 4.06 7.30 -0.94
N HIS A 243 5.20 7.29 -0.26
CA HIS A 243 5.35 6.57 1.00
C HIS A 243 4.51 7.17 2.14
N LEU A 244 4.10 8.44 2.05
CA LEU A 244 3.12 9.01 2.99
C LEU A 244 1.73 8.39 2.83
N LEU A 245 1.33 8.11 1.58
CA LEU A 245 0.04 7.49 1.28
C LEU A 245 0.04 6.00 1.62
N ILE A 246 1.22 5.37 1.57
CA ILE A 246 1.40 3.97 1.94
C ILE A 246 1.42 3.85 3.47
N GLY A 247 0.49 3.08 4.01
CA GLY A 247 0.27 2.96 5.45
C GLY A 247 -0.60 4.07 6.04
N SER A 248 -1.19 4.94 5.20
CA SER A 248 -2.09 6.00 5.65
C SER A 248 -3.54 5.55 5.85
N GLU A 249 -3.88 4.32 5.48
CA GLU A 249 -5.24 3.76 5.55
C GLU A 249 -6.29 4.64 4.85
N GLY A 250 -5.88 5.35 3.79
CA GLY A 250 -6.75 6.25 3.03
C GLY A 250 -7.09 7.58 3.71
N THR A 251 -6.38 7.96 4.79
CA THR A 251 -6.68 9.18 5.55
C THR A 251 -6.11 10.47 4.97
N LEU A 252 -5.16 10.38 4.02
CA LEU A 252 -4.45 11.55 3.47
C LEU A 252 -4.92 11.92 2.05
N ALA A 253 -5.12 10.93 1.20
CA ALA A 253 -5.58 11.12 -0.17
C ALA A 253 -6.23 9.84 -0.70
N PHE A 254 -6.99 9.96 -1.78
CA PHE A 254 -7.66 8.86 -2.45
C PHE A 254 -6.82 8.36 -3.62
N SER A 255 -6.23 7.19 -3.50
CA SER A 255 -5.38 6.58 -4.55
C SER A 255 -6.21 6.17 -5.75
N THR A 256 -5.83 6.61 -6.96
CA THR A 256 -6.48 6.27 -8.24
C THR A 256 -5.66 5.35 -9.11
N LYS A 257 -4.31 5.41 -9.01
CA LYS A 257 -3.40 4.50 -9.72
C LYS A 257 -2.15 4.25 -8.90
N LEU A 258 -1.56 3.08 -9.06
CA LEU A 258 -0.29 2.70 -8.41
C LEU A 258 0.75 2.34 -9.47
N HIS A 259 1.95 2.90 -9.33
CA HIS A 259 3.13 2.59 -10.12
C HIS A 259 3.98 1.58 -9.33
N LEU A 260 4.08 0.37 -9.82
CA LEU A 260 4.68 -0.76 -9.13
C LEU A 260 6.04 -1.12 -9.71
N ASP A 261 6.98 -1.52 -8.83
CA ASP A 261 8.19 -2.24 -9.18
C ASP A 261 7.94 -3.74 -9.09
N LEU A 262 8.39 -4.48 -10.11
CA LEU A 262 8.20 -5.92 -10.24
C LEU A 262 9.52 -6.66 -10.04
N GLN A 263 9.43 -7.93 -9.64
CA GLN A 263 10.60 -8.78 -9.46
C GLN A 263 10.56 -9.99 -10.41
N PRO A 264 11.72 -10.52 -10.81
CA PRO A 264 11.77 -11.77 -11.53
C PRO A 264 11.20 -12.92 -10.70
N LEU A 265 10.44 -13.81 -11.35
CA LEU A 265 10.01 -15.06 -10.71
C LEU A 265 11.24 -15.90 -10.33
N PRO A 266 11.31 -16.40 -9.08
CA PRO A 266 12.37 -17.32 -8.69
C PRO A 266 12.34 -18.57 -9.56
N LYS A 267 13.49 -18.89 -10.20
CA LYS A 267 13.63 -20.08 -11.06
C LYS A 267 13.49 -21.39 -10.26
N HIS A 268 13.97 -21.38 -9.03
CA HIS A 268 13.94 -22.54 -8.14
C HIS A 268 13.44 -22.12 -6.76
N LYS A 269 12.72 -23.02 -6.11
CA LYS A 269 12.23 -22.85 -4.74
C LYS A 269 12.57 -24.11 -3.96
N VAL A 270 13.10 -23.93 -2.75
CA VAL A 270 13.40 -25.00 -1.81
C VAL A 270 12.70 -24.68 -0.50
N LEU A 271 12.10 -25.68 0.11
CA LEU A 271 11.51 -25.59 1.45
C LEU A 271 12.35 -26.43 2.41
N GLY A 272 12.90 -25.79 3.43
CA GLY A 272 13.53 -26.46 4.58
C GLY A 272 12.51 -26.57 5.70
N VAL A 273 12.29 -27.79 6.23
CA VAL A 273 11.43 -28.00 7.39
C VAL A 273 12.31 -28.45 8.56
N CYS A 274 12.43 -27.59 9.57
CA CYS A 274 13.25 -27.82 10.75
C CYS A 274 12.35 -28.15 11.95
N HIS A 275 12.57 -29.30 12.59
CA HIS A 275 11.81 -29.74 13.76
C HIS A 275 12.58 -29.43 15.04
N PHE A 276 11.90 -28.86 16.01
CA PHE A 276 12.46 -28.52 17.32
C PHE A 276 11.63 -29.13 18.44
N PRO A 277 12.25 -29.56 19.54
CA PRO A 277 11.55 -30.24 20.65
C PRO A 277 10.69 -29.28 21.49
N THR A 278 10.95 -27.97 21.45
CA THR A 278 10.19 -26.97 22.20
C THR A 278 10.00 -25.71 21.33
N PHE A 279 8.91 -24.97 21.60
CA PHE A 279 8.62 -23.68 20.98
C PHE A 279 9.79 -22.68 21.18
N TYR A 280 10.36 -22.63 22.40
CA TYR A 280 11.51 -21.77 22.68
C TYR A 280 12.71 -22.06 21.77
N LYS A 281 13.09 -23.33 21.59
CA LYS A 281 14.20 -23.67 20.69
C LYS A 281 13.90 -23.36 19.24
N CYS A 282 12.64 -23.45 18.82
CA CYS A 282 12.23 -23.05 17.48
C CYS A 282 12.37 -21.54 17.26
N MET A 283 11.94 -20.74 18.24
CA MET A 283 12.10 -19.27 18.21
C MET A 283 13.59 -18.87 18.25
N ASP A 284 14.38 -19.49 19.09
CA ASP A 284 15.82 -19.23 19.21
C ASP A 284 16.56 -19.53 17.89
N ALA A 285 16.19 -20.61 17.20
CA ALA A 285 16.80 -20.96 15.93
C ALA A 285 16.56 -19.96 14.82
N ALA A 286 15.49 -19.14 14.87
CA ALA A 286 15.16 -18.18 13.82
C ALA A 286 16.29 -17.17 13.58
N GLN A 287 16.95 -16.68 14.64
CA GLN A 287 18.08 -15.76 14.52
C GLN A 287 19.29 -16.34 13.77
N HIS A 288 19.46 -17.67 13.85
CA HIS A 288 20.53 -18.38 13.13
C HIS A 288 20.10 -18.72 11.71
N LEU A 289 18.85 -19.13 11.50
CA LEU A 289 18.34 -19.46 10.18
C LEU A 289 18.30 -18.26 9.24
N VAL A 290 17.97 -17.07 9.75
CA VAL A 290 17.92 -15.85 8.94
C VAL A 290 19.29 -15.47 8.36
N THR A 291 20.39 -15.85 9.02
CA THR A 291 21.76 -15.58 8.52
C THR A 291 22.12 -16.37 7.27
N LEU A 292 21.34 -17.44 6.95
CA LEU A 292 21.52 -18.23 5.73
C LEU A 292 20.88 -17.55 4.50
N GLY A 293 20.25 -16.36 4.66
CA GLY A 293 19.64 -15.60 3.59
C GLY A 293 18.38 -16.24 2.98
N PRO A 294 17.49 -16.89 3.76
CA PRO A 294 16.26 -17.44 3.21
C PRO A 294 15.32 -16.32 2.77
N ALA A 295 14.49 -16.59 1.75
CA ALA A 295 13.48 -15.64 1.30
C ALA A 295 12.33 -15.47 2.31
N ALA A 296 12.09 -16.48 3.14
CA ALA A 296 11.06 -16.46 4.19
C ALA A 296 11.47 -17.37 5.35
N VAL A 297 11.06 -17.01 6.57
CA VAL A 297 11.15 -17.85 7.77
C VAL A 297 9.78 -17.79 8.44
N GLU A 298 9.15 -18.96 8.56
CA GLU A 298 7.83 -19.10 9.18
C GLU A 298 7.92 -20.09 10.34
N LEU A 299 7.24 -19.78 11.43
CA LEU A 299 7.11 -20.67 12.55
C LEU A 299 5.70 -21.27 12.55
N VAL A 300 5.63 -22.60 12.67
CA VAL A 300 4.37 -23.32 12.75
C VAL A 300 4.35 -24.09 14.06
N ASP A 301 3.32 -23.86 14.87
CA ASP A 301 3.08 -24.58 16.12
C ASP A 301 2.18 -25.81 15.87
N ARG A 302 2.05 -26.66 16.88
CA ARG A 302 1.23 -27.89 16.83
C ARG A 302 -0.27 -27.64 16.92
N THR A 303 -0.66 -26.46 17.42
CA THR A 303 -2.07 -26.03 17.54
C THR A 303 -2.56 -25.38 16.21
#